data_16fb55c06201fb68bc937320e2219ea2
#
_entry.id   16fb55c06201fb68bc937320e2219ea2
#
_cell.length_a   1.000
_cell.length_b   1.000
_cell.length_c   1.000
_cell.angle_alpha   90.00
_cell.angle_beta   90.00
_cell.angle_gamma   90.00
#
_symmetry.space_group_name_H-M   'P 1'
#
loop_
_entity.id
_entity.type
_entity.pdbx_description
1 polymer ?
#
loop_
_entity_poly.entity_id
_entity_poly.type
_entity_poly.pdbx_seq_one_letter_code
_entity_poly.pdbx_strand_id
1 'polypeptide(L)'
;MSPRASESRRPLFRLFSLRSDNADELFFVNDTDETLAHVAAFTGGFITADDDALSLEGANLVYHDVCPGEGVKVEAFDGYYDLDYVFQLSFEVACGQGTWRILTRAQKGSIAAQELLWDDGSPGRHVNASLRSG
;
A
#
# COMPACT_ATOMS: atom_id res chain seq x y z
N MET A 1 33.41 11.78 -4.79
CA MET A 1 32.55 11.45 -3.68
C MET A 1 31.57 10.39 -4.09
N SER A 2 31.47 9.38 -3.33
CA SER A 2 30.61 8.27 -3.71
C SER A 2 29.17 8.55 -3.36
N PRO A 3 28.26 8.04 -4.13
CA PRO A 3 26.86 8.13 -3.78
C PRO A 3 26.60 7.35 -2.51
N ARG A 4 25.72 7.89 -1.74
CA ARG A 4 25.32 7.18 -0.53
C ARG A 4 24.37 6.07 -0.92
N ALA A 5 24.39 5.01 -0.12
CA ALA A 5 23.55 3.88 -0.39
C ALA A 5 22.07 4.27 -0.41
N SER A 6 21.70 5.23 0.44
CA SER A 6 20.31 5.66 0.49
C SER A 6 19.86 6.33 -0.81
N GLU A 7 20.78 6.85 -1.58
CA GLU A 7 20.42 7.52 -2.83
C GLU A 7 20.08 6.55 -3.93
N SER A 8 20.52 5.31 -3.80
CA SER A 8 20.19 4.30 -4.79
C SER A 8 18.99 3.46 -4.37
N ARG A 9 18.41 3.77 -3.22
CA ARG A 9 17.23 3.05 -2.75
C ARG A 9 16.03 3.43 -3.61
N ARG A 10 15.23 2.42 -3.95
CA ARG A 10 14.08 2.61 -4.83
C ARG A 10 12.85 2.05 -4.15
N PRO A 11 11.69 2.68 -4.34
CA PRO A 11 10.47 2.10 -3.78
C PRO A 11 10.08 0.85 -4.53
N LEU A 12 9.58 -0.13 -3.81
CA LEU A 12 8.96 -1.30 -4.39
C LEU A 12 7.46 -1.11 -4.56
N PHE A 13 6.83 -0.56 -3.53
CA PHE A 13 5.39 -0.26 -3.54
C PHE A 13 5.20 1.14 -3.03
N ARG A 14 4.30 1.88 -3.66
CA ARG A 14 3.99 3.23 -3.22
C ARG A 14 2.53 3.54 -3.48
N LEU A 15 2.05 4.56 -2.82
CA LEU A 15 0.72 5.09 -3.06
C LEU A 15 0.84 6.36 -3.88
N PHE A 16 0.02 6.45 -4.89
CA PHE A 16 -0.05 7.60 -5.78
C PHE A 16 -1.45 8.20 -5.68
N SER A 17 -1.52 9.51 -5.59
CA SER A 17 -2.78 10.21 -5.47
C SER A 17 -3.05 11.02 -6.72
N LEU A 18 -4.27 10.90 -7.23
CA LEU A 18 -4.69 11.63 -8.41
C LEU A 18 -5.96 12.41 -8.08
N ARG A 19 -5.91 13.71 -8.26
CA ARG A 19 -7.06 14.57 -8.02
C ARG A 19 -8.01 14.53 -9.19
N SER A 20 -9.28 14.31 -8.90
CA SER A 20 -10.30 14.26 -9.93
C SER A 20 -11.54 14.93 -9.38
N ASP A 21 -11.90 16.08 -9.95
CA ASP A 21 -13.06 16.86 -9.51
C ASP A 21 -13.00 17.09 -8.00
N ASN A 22 -13.91 16.51 -7.23
CA ASN A 22 -13.96 16.69 -5.79
C ASN A 22 -13.40 15.53 -5.02
N ALA A 23 -12.74 14.61 -5.70
CA ALA A 23 -12.24 13.41 -5.06
C ALA A 23 -10.75 13.24 -5.29
N ASP A 24 -10.07 12.66 -4.29
CA ASP A 24 -8.70 12.22 -4.42
C ASP A 24 -8.73 10.72 -4.59
N GLU A 25 -8.25 10.25 -5.74
CA GLU A 25 -8.19 8.82 -6.01
C GLU A 25 -6.81 8.31 -5.66
N LEU A 26 -6.77 7.23 -4.89
CA LEU A 26 -5.52 6.69 -4.38
C LEU A 26 -5.23 5.37 -5.08
N PHE A 27 -4.01 5.23 -5.57
CA PHE A 27 -3.57 4.06 -6.32
C PHE A 27 -2.40 3.40 -5.62
N PHE A 28 -2.42 2.08 -5.57
CA PHE A 28 -1.25 1.28 -5.18
C PHE A 28 -0.46 1.01 -6.45
N VAL A 29 0.83 1.33 -6.42
CA VAL A 29 1.68 1.20 -7.61
C VAL A 29 2.74 0.14 -7.36
N ASN A 30 2.84 -0.78 -8.30
CA ASN A 30 3.87 -1.80 -8.30
C ASN A 30 5.10 -1.27 -9.04
N ASP A 31 6.11 -0.86 -8.28
CA ASP A 31 7.36 -0.37 -8.87
C ASP A 31 8.42 -1.46 -8.99
N THR A 32 8.04 -2.72 -8.75
CA THR A 32 8.98 -3.83 -8.88
C THR A 32 9.07 -4.30 -10.33
N ASP A 33 10.01 -5.20 -10.57
CA ASP A 33 10.19 -5.82 -11.88
C ASP A 33 9.35 -7.06 -12.07
N GLU A 34 8.55 -7.43 -11.08
CA GLU A 34 7.78 -8.67 -11.14
C GLU A 34 6.30 -8.40 -11.07
N THR A 35 5.53 -9.33 -11.59
CA THR A 35 4.08 -9.29 -11.47
C THR A 35 3.70 -9.77 -10.07
N LEU A 36 2.87 -9.00 -9.39
CA LEU A 36 2.38 -9.36 -8.07
C LEU A 36 1.18 -10.28 -8.22
N ALA A 37 1.19 -11.39 -7.49
CA ALA A 37 0.11 -12.37 -7.60
C ALA A 37 -1.22 -11.75 -7.18
N HIS A 38 -1.22 -10.99 -6.08
CA HIS A 38 -2.41 -10.20 -5.75
C HIS A 38 -2.03 -9.01 -4.90
N VAL A 39 -2.90 -8.01 -4.94
CA VAL A 39 -2.86 -6.86 -4.04
C VAL A 39 -4.26 -6.70 -3.48
N ALA A 40 -4.40 -6.87 -2.17
CA ALA A 40 -5.67 -6.72 -1.48
C ALA A 40 -5.62 -5.50 -0.60
N ALA A 41 -6.66 -4.68 -0.64
CA ALA A 41 -6.75 -3.46 0.15
C ALA A 41 -7.86 -3.60 1.17
N PHE A 42 -7.55 -3.22 2.41
CA PHE A 42 -8.48 -3.29 3.54
C PHE A 42 -8.62 -1.89 4.13
N THR A 43 -9.83 -1.53 4.50
CA THR A 43 -10.06 -0.30 5.24
C THR A 43 -9.79 -0.55 6.71
N GLY A 44 -9.02 0.35 7.33
CA GLY A 44 -8.61 0.16 8.70
C GLY A 44 -7.39 -0.73 8.79
N GLY A 45 -7.05 -1.12 9.99
CA GLY A 45 -5.89 -1.96 10.21
C GLY A 45 -6.27 -3.43 10.24
N PHE A 46 -5.25 -4.25 10.36
CA PHE A 46 -5.45 -5.68 10.58
C PHE A 46 -5.99 -5.87 11.99
N ILE A 47 -7.02 -6.70 12.10
CA ILE A 47 -7.79 -6.75 13.34
C ILE A 47 -7.02 -7.42 14.45
N THR A 48 -6.35 -8.51 14.14
CA THR A 48 -5.64 -9.23 15.18
C THR A 48 -4.23 -9.51 14.73
N ALA A 49 -3.31 -9.27 15.64
CA ALA A 49 -1.91 -9.42 15.32
C ALA A 49 -1.51 -10.88 15.17
N ASP A 50 -2.17 -11.76 15.84
CA ASP A 50 -1.81 -13.17 15.82
C ASP A 50 -2.58 -13.95 14.77
N ASP A 51 -3.37 -13.27 14.00
CA ASP A 51 -4.16 -13.95 13.01
C ASP A 51 -3.31 -14.27 11.80
N ASP A 52 -3.12 -15.53 11.57
CA ASP A 52 -2.26 -15.97 10.49
C ASP A 52 -2.88 -15.81 9.14
N ALA A 53 -4.17 -15.84 9.07
CA ALA A 53 -4.82 -15.90 7.77
C ALA A 53 -5.87 -14.82 7.68
N LEU A 54 -5.46 -13.67 7.18
CA LEU A 54 -6.46 -12.71 6.77
C LEU A 54 -7.17 -13.27 5.56
N SER A 55 -8.47 -13.36 5.68
CA SER A 55 -9.26 -13.79 4.55
C SER A 55 -9.32 -12.67 3.53
N LEU A 56 -9.06 -12.98 2.28
CA LEU A 56 -9.21 -11.99 1.23
C LEU A 56 -10.67 -11.57 1.08
N GLU A 57 -11.57 -12.35 1.64
CA GLU A 57 -12.99 -11.99 1.64
C GLU A 57 -13.26 -10.72 2.43
N GLY A 58 -12.39 -10.39 3.38
CA GLY A 58 -12.55 -9.16 4.13
C GLY A 58 -11.99 -7.94 3.45
N ALA A 59 -11.35 -8.11 2.30
CA ALA A 59 -10.75 -7.00 1.59
C ALA A 59 -11.82 -6.18 0.88
N ASN A 60 -11.59 -4.87 0.83
CA ASN A 60 -12.46 -3.99 0.05
C ASN A 60 -12.26 -4.19 -1.44
N LEU A 61 -11.02 -4.39 -1.84
CA LEU A 61 -10.65 -4.58 -3.23
C LEU A 61 -9.53 -5.61 -3.30
N VAL A 62 -9.59 -6.46 -4.33
CA VAL A 62 -8.53 -7.42 -4.60
C VAL A 62 -8.22 -7.36 -6.09
N TYR A 63 -6.95 -7.18 -6.40
CA TYR A 63 -6.47 -7.20 -7.78
C TYR A 63 -5.50 -8.35 -7.93
N HIS A 64 -5.62 -9.08 -9.03
CA HIS A 64 -4.73 -10.19 -9.34
C HIS A 64 -3.81 -9.80 -10.48
N ASP A 65 -2.61 -10.35 -10.46
CA ASP A 65 -1.64 -10.19 -11.55
C ASP A 65 -1.35 -8.73 -11.85
N VAL A 66 -0.94 -8.02 -10.82
CA VAL A 66 -0.61 -6.60 -10.95
C VAL A 66 0.78 -6.48 -11.57
N CYS A 67 0.84 -5.97 -12.78
CA CYS A 67 2.06 -5.96 -13.59
C CYS A 67 3.05 -4.90 -13.11
N PRO A 68 4.34 -5.06 -13.44
CA PRO A 68 5.31 -4.01 -13.14
C PRO A 68 4.87 -2.67 -13.72
N GLY A 69 4.94 -1.64 -12.91
CA GLY A 69 4.56 -0.30 -13.29
C GLY A 69 3.07 -0.01 -13.25
N GLU A 70 2.27 -1.02 -12.94
CA GLU A 70 0.82 -0.83 -12.93
C GLU A 70 0.38 -0.23 -11.60
N GLY A 71 -0.58 0.72 -11.69
CA GLY A 71 -1.25 1.26 -10.52
C GLY A 71 -2.69 0.80 -10.49
N VAL A 72 -3.16 0.38 -9.31
CA VAL A 72 -4.53 -0.07 -9.14
C VAL A 72 -5.21 0.79 -8.10
N LYS A 73 -6.43 1.20 -8.38
CA LYS A 73 -7.15 2.11 -7.49
C LYS A 73 -7.59 1.36 -6.24
N VAL A 74 -7.22 1.90 -5.08
CA VAL A 74 -7.52 1.24 -3.81
C VAL A 74 -8.47 2.04 -2.93
N GLU A 75 -8.63 3.34 -3.18
CA GLU A 75 -9.55 4.15 -2.40
C GLU A 75 -9.83 5.45 -3.12
N ALA A 76 -10.91 6.10 -2.71
CA ALA A 76 -11.21 7.45 -3.15
C ALA A 76 -11.72 8.23 -1.96
N PHE A 77 -11.29 9.46 -1.82
CA PHE A 77 -11.67 10.31 -0.70
C PHE A 77 -12.41 11.52 -1.23
N ASP A 78 -13.59 11.78 -0.64
CA ASP A 78 -14.37 12.94 -1.03
C ASP A 78 -13.80 14.17 -0.34
N GLY A 79 -13.45 15.17 -1.12
CA GLY A 79 -12.80 16.35 -0.58
C GLY A 79 -13.72 17.21 0.28
N TYR A 80 -14.99 16.90 0.34
CA TYR A 80 -15.95 17.65 1.13
C TYR A 80 -16.46 16.82 2.31
N TYR A 81 -16.93 15.61 2.04
CA TYR A 81 -17.60 14.81 3.07
C TYR A 81 -16.64 14.04 3.96
N ASP A 82 -15.43 13.78 3.48
CA ASP A 82 -14.49 12.93 4.21
C ASP A 82 -13.51 13.72 5.08
N LEU A 83 -13.62 15.03 5.13
CA LEU A 83 -12.64 15.88 5.80
C LEU A 83 -12.47 15.55 7.29
N ASP A 84 -13.53 15.16 7.95
CA ASP A 84 -13.51 14.91 9.38
C ASP A 84 -13.29 13.45 9.75
N TYR A 85 -13.18 12.58 8.76
CA TYR A 85 -12.99 11.17 9.03
C TYR A 85 -11.50 10.84 9.07
N VAL A 86 -11.16 9.83 9.87
CA VAL A 86 -9.79 9.33 9.96
C VAL A 86 -9.73 8.02 9.19
N PHE A 87 -8.81 7.96 8.27
CA PHE A 87 -8.64 6.80 7.40
C PHE A 87 -7.34 6.09 7.69
N GLN A 88 -7.35 4.78 7.54
CA GLN A 88 -6.17 3.96 7.63
C GLN A 88 -6.38 2.79 6.68
N LEU A 89 -5.36 2.50 5.89
CA LEU A 89 -5.42 1.41 4.93
C LEU A 89 -4.38 0.37 5.25
N SER A 90 -4.71 -0.85 4.96
CA SER A 90 -3.74 -1.93 5.01
C SER A 90 -3.81 -2.72 3.71
N PHE A 91 -2.69 -3.36 3.39
CA PHE A 91 -2.55 -4.08 2.13
C PHE A 91 -1.92 -5.43 2.37
N GLU A 92 -2.41 -6.41 1.64
CA GLU A 92 -1.74 -7.70 1.57
C GLU A 92 -1.27 -7.88 0.14
N VAL A 93 0.05 -8.05 -0.03
CA VAL A 93 0.67 -8.08 -1.35
C VAL A 93 1.43 -9.39 -1.49
N ALA A 94 0.98 -10.24 -2.41
CA ALA A 94 1.65 -11.51 -2.66
C ALA A 94 2.63 -11.35 -3.81
N CYS A 95 3.88 -11.71 -3.55
CA CYS A 95 4.95 -11.60 -4.52
C CYS A 95 5.84 -12.83 -4.44
N GLY A 96 6.93 -12.84 -5.22
CA GLY A 96 7.80 -14.00 -5.28
C GLY A 96 8.49 -14.33 -3.98
N GLN A 97 8.66 -13.36 -3.09
CA GLN A 97 9.31 -13.57 -1.80
C GLN A 97 8.35 -14.05 -0.73
N GLY A 98 7.07 -13.92 -0.94
CA GLY A 98 6.07 -14.22 0.06
C GLY A 98 4.98 -13.20 0.04
N THR A 99 4.38 -12.96 1.19
CA THR A 99 3.26 -12.03 1.29
C THR A 99 3.62 -10.90 2.26
N TRP A 100 3.56 -9.68 1.75
CA TRP A 100 3.75 -8.50 2.57
C TRP A 100 2.43 -8.07 3.17
N ARG A 101 2.46 -7.69 4.44
CA ARG A 101 1.36 -6.99 5.10
C ARG A 101 1.84 -5.60 5.42
N ILE A 102 1.12 -4.61 4.93
CA ILE A 102 1.54 -3.22 4.99
C ILE A 102 0.42 -2.41 5.59
N LEU A 103 0.73 -1.59 6.59
CA LEU A 103 -0.25 -0.78 7.29
C LEU A 103 0.20 0.68 7.23
N THR A 104 -0.63 1.54 6.68
CA THR A 104 -0.34 2.97 6.68
C THR A 104 -0.66 3.57 8.03
N ARG A 105 -0.10 4.74 8.28
CA ARG A 105 -0.49 5.53 9.43
C ARG A 105 -1.90 6.07 9.22
N ALA A 106 -2.64 6.23 10.32
CA ALA A 106 -3.96 6.85 10.26
C ALA A 106 -3.83 8.33 9.90
N GLN A 107 -4.67 8.79 8.98
CA GLN A 107 -4.63 10.17 8.52
C GLN A 107 -6.05 10.70 8.38
N LYS A 108 -6.22 11.97 8.71
CA LYS A 108 -7.51 12.61 8.68
C LYS A 108 -7.78 13.15 7.29
N GLY A 109 -8.96 12.90 6.79
CA GLY A 109 -9.43 13.44 5.52
C GLY A 109 -9.08 12.59 4.31
N SER A 110 -7.87 12.08 4.27
CA SER A 110 -7.42 11.23 3.16
C SER A 110 -6.07 10.63 3.51
N ILE A 111 -5.69 9.62 2.73
CA ILE A 111 -4.35 9.03 2.84
C ILE A 111 -3.51 9.64 1.73
N ALA A 112 -2.39 10.21 2.10
CA ALA A 112 -1.53 10.90 1.13
C ALA A 112 -0.68 9.93 0.34
N ALA A 113 -0.22 10.38 -0.81
CA ALA A 113 0.77 9.66 -1.59
C ALA A 113 2.04 9.46 -0.75
N GLN A 114 2.59 8.27 -0.79
CA GLN A 114 3.74 7.94 0.04
C GLN A 114 4.37 6.63 -0.43
N GLU A 115 5.64 6.45 -0.11
CA GLU A 115 6.29 5.17 -0.31
C GLU A 115 5.87 4.21 0.78
N LEU A 116 5.56 2.97 0.40
CA LEU A 116 5.14 1.94 1.35
C LEU A 116 6.29 1.03 1.73
N LEU A 117 7.13 0.68 0.78
CA LEU A 117 8.20 -0.27 1.00
C LEU A 117 9.35 0.04 0.06
N TRP A 118 10.57 0.03 0.60
CA TRP A 118 11.77 0.25 -0.17
C TRP A 118 12.42 -1.07 -0.57
N ASP A 119 13.30 -1.02 -1.56
CA ASP A 119 13.92 -2.23 -2.10
C ASP A 119 14.88 -2.91 -1.11
N ASP A 120 15.28 -2.21 -0.07
CA ASP A 120 16.09 -2.82 0.99
C ASP A 120 15.22 -3.47 2.07
N GLY A 121 13.91 -3.50 1.88
CA GLY A 121 12.99 -4.12 2.83
C GLY A 121 12.52 -3.20 3.93
N SER A 122 12.99 -1.96 3.96
CA SER A 122 12.54 -1.04 4.99
C SER A 122 11.19 -0.44 4.62
N PRO A 123 10.34 -0.19 5.62
CA PRO A 123 9.05 0.42 5.34
C PRO A 123 9.18 1.91 5.06
N GLY A 124 8.16 2.45 4.43
CA GLY A 124 8.07 3.88 4.27
C GLY A 124 7.89 4.59 5.60
N ARG A 125 7.91 5.91 5.56
CA ARG A 125 7.81 6.70 6.78
C ARG A 125 6.45 6.48 7.43
N HIS A 126 6.47 6.12 8.70
CA HIS A 126 5.26 5.86 9.50
C HIS A 126 4.42 4.71 8.94
N VAL A 127 5.05 3.82 8.19
CA VAL A 127 4.39 2.64 7.63
C VAL A 127 4.92 1.41 8.35
N ASN A 128 4.05 0.47 8.64
CA ASN A 128 4.44 -0.81 9.19
C ASN A 128 4.35 -1.85 8.09
N ALA A 129 5.41 -2.62 7.93
CA ALA A 129 5.44 -3.65 6.89
C ALA A 129 6.11 -4.89 7.44
N SER A 130 5.54 -6.05 7.13
CA SER A 130 6.12 -7.32 7.51
C SER A 130 5.95 -8.31 6.37
N LEU A 131 6.94 -9.17 6.22
CA LEU A 131 6.93 -10.19 5.17
C LEU A 131 6.71 -11.56 5.80
N ARG A 132 5.78 -12.29 5.22
CA ARG A 132 5.52 -13.68 5.61
C ARG A 132 5.88 -14.57 4.43
N SER A 133 6.85 -15.42 4.64
CA SER A 133 7.28 -16.33 3.60
C SER A 133 6.44 -17.61 3.63
N GLY A 134 6.31 -18.18 2.49
CA GLY A 134 5.54 -19.42 2.37
C GLY A 134 4.10 -19.17 2.03
#